data_087ec79f2c147638abd0f7f58e81862c
#
_entry.id   087ec79f2c147638abd0f7f58e81862c
#
_cell.length_a   1.000
_cell.length_b   1.000
_cell.length_c   1.000
_cell.angle_alpha   90.00
_cell.angle_beta   90.00
_cell.angle_gamma   90.00
#
_symmetry.space_group_name_H-M   'P 1'
#
loop_
_entity.id
_entity.type
_entity.pdbx_description
1 polymer ?
#
loop_
_entity_poly.entity_id
_entity_poly.type
_entity_poly.pdbx_seq_one_letter_code
_entity_poly.pdbx_strand_id
1 'polypeptide(L)'
;MSNLSEILNNSKFIDILNIAGQVGKDMGISTYIVGGYIRDAILNRDLKDIDIMVEKDVFKFSEKLAKKLKVKTVVKFEKFNTTKIPFDMCEIEVANSRSESYDKESRKPKSVSSVSIKDDLIRRDFSINALASSILPDNFGDLIDVFDGMKNLNNGIINTPTDPDKT
;
A
#
# COMPACT_ATOMS: atom_id res chain seq x y z
N MET A 1 19.26 4.23 4.14
CA MET A 1 17.85 3.92 3.86
C MET A 1 17.41 4.82 2.71
N SER A 2 16.89 4.29 1.63
CA SER A 2 16.42 5.13 0.52
C SER A 2 15.13 5.80 0.96
N ASN A 3 15.00 7.10 0.65
CA ASN A 3 13.78 7.87 0.89
C ASN A 3 13.24 8.36 -0.46
N LEU A 4 11.97 8.19 -0.69
CA LEU A 4 11.29 8.52 -1.95
C LEU A 4 10.54 9.85 -1.89
N SER A 5 10.72 10.66 -0.85
CA SER A 5 9.95 11.90 -0.65
C SER A 5 10.02 12.84 -1.86
N GLU A 6 11.18 13.00 -2.47
CA GLU A 6 11.34 13.85 -3.66
C GLU A 6 10.53 13.33 -4.85
N ILE A 7 10.59 12.01 -5.11
CA ILE A 7 9.84 11.38 -6.20
C ILE A 7 8.33 11.50 -5.96
N LEU A 8 7.89 11.23 -4.72
CA LEU A 8 6.48 11.30 -4.37
C LEU A 8 5.94 12.74 -4.36
N ASN A 9 6.75 13.72 -3.95
CA ASN A 9 6.38 15.14 -3.98
C ASN A 9 6.18 15.67 -5.40
N ASN A 10 6.84 15.08 -6.39
CA ASN A 10 6.66 15.42 -7.79
C ASN A 10 5.49 14.68 -8.47
N SER A 11 4.79 13.82 -7.73
CA SER A 11 3.64 13.10 -8.26
C SER A 11 2.44 14.01 -8.46
N LYS A 12 1.69 13.80 -9.55
CA LYS A 12 0.40 14.47 -9.78
C LYS A 12 -0.65 14.17 -8.70
N PHE A 13 -0.45 13.14 -7.89
CA PHE A 13 -1.34 12.71 -6.81
C PHE A 13 -0.85 13.09 -5.41
N ILE A 14 0.15 13.96 -5.29
CA ILE A 14 0.75 14.31 -4.00
C ILE A 14 -0.28 14.81 -2.97
N ASP A 15 -1.27 15.59 -3.40
CA ASP A 15 -2.31 16.09 -2.51
C ASP A 15 -3.13 14.95 -1.90
N ILE A 16 -3.45 13.92 -2.70
CA ILE A 16 -4.17 12.73 -2.22
C ILE A 16 -3.30 11.95 -1.23
N LEU A 17 -2.01 11.77 -1.53
CA LEU A 17 -1.08 11.07 -0.63
C LEU A 17 -0.95 11.80 0.71
N ASN A 18 -0.86 13.11 0.70
CA ASN A 18 -0.78 13.93 1.91
C ASN A 18 -2.08 13.84 2.74
N ILE A 19 -3.24 13.91 2.10
CA ILE A 19 -4.53 13.74 2.78
C ILE A 19 -4.66 12.35 3.37
N ALA A 20 -4.31 11.30 2.63
CA ALA A 20 -4.33 9.91 3.10
C ALA A 20 -3.36 9.70 4.27
N GLY A 21 -2.15 10.25 4.19
CA GLY A 21 -1.18 10.22 5.28
C GLY A 21 -1.68 10.92 6.55
N GLN A 22 -2.34 12.08 6.39
CA GLN A 22 -2.93 12.78 7.53
C GLN A 22 -4.08 11.99 8.16
N VAL A 23 -4.94 11.32 7.37
CA VAL A 23 -5.97 10.42 7.89
C VAL A 23 -5.34 9.27 8.68
N GLY A 24 -4.26 8.67 8.17
CA GLY A 24 -3.52 7.63 8.88
C GLY A 24 -2.98 8.12 10.21
N LYS A 25 -2.34 9.29 10.24
CA LYS A 25 -1.83 9.93 11.46
C LYS A 25 -2.95 10.19 12.47
N ASP A 26 -4.07 10.78 12.03
CA ASP A 26 -5.21 11.09 12.90
C ASP A 26 -5.86 9.81 13.48
N MET A 27 -5.74 8.69 12.81
CA MET A 27 -6.23 7.38 13.27
C MET A 27 -5.18 6.58 14.05
N GLY A 28 -3.92 7.01 14.08
CA GLY A 28 -2.82 6.29 14.69
C GLY A 28 -2.53 4.95 14.01
N ILE A 29 -2.59 4.90 12.69
CA ILE A 29 -2.33 3.69 11.89
C ILE A 29 -1.27 3.95 10.83
N SER A 30 -0.40 2.96 10.64
CA SER A 30 0.60 3.00 9.58
C SER A 30 -0.08 2.94 8.21
N THR A 31 0.35 3.82 7.32
CA THR A 31 -0.26 4.01 6.00
C THR A 31 0.83 4.12 4.95
N TYR A 32 0.70 3.32 3.91
CA TYR A 32 1.73 3.17 2.87
C TYR A 32 1.12 3.31 1.48
N ILE A 33 1.89 3.87 0.56
CA ILE A 33 1.71 3.64 -0.87
C ILE A 33 2.52 2.41 -1.26
N VAL A 34 2.00 1.57 -2.15
CA VAL A 34 2.60 0.24 -2.42
C VAL A 34 2.64 -0.11 -3.91
N GLY A 35 3.47 -1.06 -4.25
CA GLY A 35 3.43 -1.82 -5.48
C GLY A 35 3.77 -1.04 -6.74
N GLY A 36 2.96 -1.25 -7.76
CA GLY A 36 3.16 -0.67 -9.09
C GLY A 36 3.24 0.85 -9.11
N TYR A 37 2.57 1.51 -8.19
CA TYR A 37 2.66 2.97 -8.03
C TYR A 37 4.11 3.43 -7.79
N ILE A 38 4.81 2.79 -6.85
CA ILE A 38 6.20 3.15 -6.52
C ILE A 38 7.12 2.87 -7.71
N ARG A 39 7.00 1.68 -8.30
CA ARG A 39 7.77 1.29 -9.49
C ARG A 39 7.61 2.32 -10.61
N ASP A 40 6.37 2.69 -10.92
CA ASP A 40 6.07 3.57 -12.04
C ASP A 40 6.47 5.02 -11.73
N ALA A 41 6.38 5.46 -10.46
CA ALA A 41 6.89 6.75 -10.02
C ALA A 41 8.42 6.84 -10.17
N ILE A 42 9.16 5.80 -9.77
CA ILE A 42 10.61 5.73 -9.93
C ILE A 42 11.02 5.76 -11.40
N LEU A 43 10.28 5.04 -12.26
CA LEU A 43 10.53 4.99 -13.70
C LEU A 43 10.00 6.20 -14.46
N ASN A 44 9.45 7.19 -13.75
CA ASN A 44 8.83 8.39 -14.34
C ASN A 44 7.77 8.07 -15.40
N ARG A 45 6.98 7.02 -15.13
CA ARG A 45 5.84 6.62 -15.96
C ARG A 45 4.57 7.33 -15.53
N ASP A 46 3.56 7.36 -16.42
CA ASP A 46 2.26 7.92 -16.07
C ASP A 46 1.56 7.07 -15.00
N LEU A 47 1.23 7.72 -13.89
CA LEU A 47 0.52 7.11 -12.77
C LEU A 47 -0.98 7.17 -13.03
N LYS A 48 -1.66 6.02 -12.92
CA LYS A 48 -3.10 5.92 -13.21
C LYS A 48 -3.94 5.74 -11.95
N ASP A 49 -3.54 4.84 -11.08
CA ASP A 49 -4.28 4.47 -9.89
C ASP A 49 -3.39 4.59 -8.64
N ILE A 50 -4.01 4.64 -7.47
CA ILE A 50 -3.34 4.81 -6.20
C ILE A 50 -3.64 3.59 -5.32
N ASP A 51 -2.60 2.81 -5.00
CA ASP A 51 -2.70 1.64 -4.14
C ASP A 51 -2.19 1.98 -2.74
N ILE A 52 -3.11 2.11 -1.79
CA ILE A 52 -2.81 2.38 -0.38
C ILE A 52 -2.98 1.12 0.44
N MET A 53 -2.02 0.88 1.34
CA MET A 53 -2.10 -0.16 2.35
C MET A 53 -2.12 0.43 3.75
N VAL A 54 -3.04 -0.08 4.56
CA VAL A 54 -3.16 0.25 5.99
C VAL A 54 -3.04 -1.01 6.84
N GLU A 55 -2.51 -0.89 8.06
CA GLU A 55 -2.33 -2.06 8.93
C GLU A 55 -3.64 -2.56 9.54
N LYS A 56 -4.64 -1.70 9.69
CA LYS A 56 -5.94 -2.02 10.28
C LYS A 56 -7.03 -1.02 9.87
N ASP A 57 -8.27 -1.34 10.16
CA ASP A 57 -9.43 -0.44 10.03
C ASP A 57 -9.65 0.15 8.62
N VAL A 58 -9.41 -0.67 7.58
CA VAL A 58 -9.50 -0.24 6.16
C VAL A 58 -10.80 0.48 5.82
N PHE A 59 -11.94 0.00 6.30
CA PHE A 59 -13.24 0.60 5.98
C PHE A 59 -13.40 1.99 6.60
N LYS A 60 -13.05 2.12 7.88
CA LYS A 60 -13.08 3.41 8.59
C LYS A 60 -12.08 4.41 8.01
N PHE A 61 -10.88 3.94 7.65
CA PHE A 61 -9.88 4.76 6.96
C PHE A 61 -10.43 5.29 5.63
N SER A 62 -11.00 4.41 4.81
CA SER A 62 -11.52 4.76 3.48
C SER A 62 -12.70 5.72 3.54
N GLU A 63 -13.59 5.56 4.52
CA GLU A 63 -14.69 6.51 4.76
C GLU A 63 -14.18 7.90 5.14
N LYS A 64 -13.17 7.97 6.02
CA LYS A 64 -12.55 9.24 6.41
C LYS A 64 -11.80 9.89 5.24
N LEU A 65 -11.07 9.09 4.46
CA LEU A 65 -10.36 9.56 3.27
C LEU A 65 -11.34 10.10 2.24
N ALA A 66 -12.38 9.34 1.90
CA ALA A 66 -13.42 9.77 0.97
C ALA A 66 -14.09 11.08 1.41
N LYS A 67 -14.40 11.21 2.71
CA LYS A 67 -14.96 12.45 3.28
C LYS A 67 -14.03 13.64 3.09
N LYS A 68 -12.74 13.48 3.34
CA LYS A 68 -11.71 14.52 3.12
C LYS A 68 -11.58 14.91 1.65
N LEU A 69 -11.67 13.93 0.76
CA LEU A 69 -11.63 14.13 -0.69
C LEU A 69 -12.99 14.60 -1.27
N LYS A 70 -14.02 14.73 -0.44
CA LYS A 70 -15.40 15.09 -0.83
C LYS A 70 -16.01 14.09 -1.83
N VAL A 71 -15.61 12.83 -1.76
CA VAL A 71 -16.17 11.73 -2.53
C VAL A 71 -17.30 11.08 -1.72
N LYS A 72 -18.45 10.87 -2.36
CA LYS A 72 -19.62 10.29 -1.70
C LYS A 72 -19.63 8.76 -1.70
N THR A 73 -18.90 8.14 -2.63
CA THR A 73 -18.96 6.70 -2.86
C THR A 73 -17.69 6.02 -2.36
N VAL A 74 -17.87 5.00 -1.52
CA VAL A 74 -16.84 4.04 -1.13
C VAL A 74 -17.39 2.65 -1.40
N VAL A 75 -16.77 1.92 -2.32
CA VAL A 75 -17.12 0.53 -2.63
C VAL A 75 -16.33 -0.37 -1.69
N LYS A 76 -17.03 -1.21 -0.91
CA LYS A 76 -16.42 -2.11 0.08
C LYS A 76 -16.45 -3.55 -0.43
N PHE A 77 -15.31 -4.21 -0.35
CA PHE A 77 -15.16 -5.64 -0.63
C PHE A 77 -14.81 -6.35 0.68
N GLU A 78 -15.83 -6.58 1.52
CA GLU A 78 -15.66 -7.09 2.90
C GLU A 78 -14.88 -8.41 2.94
N LYS A 79 -15.15 -9.33 2.01
CA LYS A 79 -14.47 -10.62 1.92
C LYS A 79 -12.95 -10.48 1.74
N PHE A 80 -12.50 -9.39 1.13
CA PHE A 80 -11.10 -9.14 0.81
C PHE A 80 -10.46 -8.07 1.70
N ASN A 81 -11.21 -7.45 2.62
CA ASN A 81 -10.76 -6.30 3.40
C ASN A 81 -10.14 -5.20 2.53
N THR A 82 -10.83 -4.86 1.45
CA THR A 82 -10.39 -3.88 0.45
C THR A 82 -11.52 -2.92 0.15
N THR A 83 -11.18 -1.70 -0.19
CA THR A 83 -12.15 -0.69 -0.66
C THR A 83 -11.64 -0.03 -1.94
N LYS A 84 -12.57 0.53 -2.70
CA LYS A 84 -12.29 1.39 -3.84
C LYS A 84 -13.02 2.71 -3.71
N ILE A 85 -12.29 3.79 -3.92
CA ILE A 85 -12.80 5.15 -3.90
C ILE A 85 -12.60 5.72 -5.30
N PRO A 86 -13.67 5.87 -6.11
CA PRO A 86 -13.57 6.52 -7.41
C PRO A 86 -13.30 8.01 -7.20
N PHE A 87 -12.19 8.50 -7.73
CA PHE A 87 -11.79 9.88 -7.57
C PHE A 87 -11.35 10.48 -8.91
N ASP A 88 -12.17 11.39 -9.44
CA ASP A 88 -11.90 12.12 -10.68
C ASP A 88 -11.46 11.17 -11.82
N MET A 89 -10.18 11.23 -12.22
CA MET A 89 -9.63 10.41 -13.29
C MET A 89 -8.80 9.20 -12.78
N CYS A 90 -8.87 8.88 -11.51
CA CYS A 90 -8.15 7.73 -10.91
C CYS A 90 -9.06 6.92 -9.98
N GLU A 91 -8.62 5.72 -9.66
CA GLU A 91 -9.20 4.90 -8.59
C GLU A 91 -8.22 4.82 -7.43
N ILE A 92 -8.72 5.03 -6.21
CA ILE A 92 -7.93 4.82 -5.00
C ILE A 92 -8.37 3.47 -4.42
N GLU A 93 -7.49 2.49 -4.44
CA GLU A 93 -7.68 1.23 -3.75
C GLU A 93 -7.03 1.30 -2.38
N VAL A 94 -7.75 0.89 -1.34
CA VAL A 94 -7.22 0.77 0.01
C VAL A 94 -7.40 -0.66 0.49
N ALA A 95 -6.33 -1.30 0.90
CA ALA A 95 -6.33 -2.65 1.42
C ALA A 95 -5.73 -2.72 2.83
N ASN A 96 -6.21 -3.68 3.64
CA ASN A 96 -5.50 -4.06 4.85
C ASN A 96 -4.28 -4.92 4.51
N SER A 97 -3.18 -4.71 5.23
CA SER A 97 -2.10 -5.71 5.24
C SER A 97 -2.63 -7.03 5.80
N ARG A 98 -2.43 -8.13 5.08
CA ARG A 98 -2.98 -9.44 5.43
C ARG A 98 -1.92 -10.35 6.02
N SER A 99 -2.22 -11.04 7.16
CA SER A 99 -1.64 -12.34 7.46
C SER A 99 -2.61 -13.41 6.99
N GLU A 100 -2.18 -14.23 6.09
CA GLU A 100 -2.80 -15.53 5.89
C GLU A 100 -2.15 -16.54 6.84
N SER A 101 -2.63 -16.59 8.07
CA SER A 101 -2.47 -17.82 8.85
C SER A 101 -3.60 -18.75 8.44
N TYR A 102 -3.35 -19.62 7.47
CA TYR A 102 -4.16 -20.81 7.25
C TYR A 102 -3.91 -21.79 8.39
N ASP A 103 -4.60 -21.60 9.50
CA ASP A 103 -4.80 -22.69 10.45
C ASP A 103 -5.96 -23.54 9.96
N LYS A 104 -5.63 -24.71 9.41
CA LYS A 104 -6.60 -25.70 8.89
C LYS A 104 -7.54 -26.28 9.96
N GLU A 105 -7.47 -25.87 11.22
CA GLU A 105 -8.18 -26.55 12.32
C GLU A 105 -8.85 -25.67 13.38
N SER A 106 -9.09 -24.37 13.19
CA SER A 106 -9.78 -23.60 14.24
C SER A 106 -10.86 -22.66 13.69
N ARG A 107 -12.12 -23.01 14.00
CA ARG A 107 -13.35 -22.25 13.69
C ARG A 107 -13.58 -21.01 14.60
N LYS A 108 -12.57 -20.45 15.24
CA LYS A 108 -12.73 -19.24 16.07
C LYS A 108 -11.75 -18.17 15.63
N PRO A 109 -12.19 -16.90 15.39
CA PRO A 109 -11.30 -15.80 15.11
C PRO A 109 -10.48 -15.50 16.36
N LYS A 110 -9.23 -15.94 16.40
CA LYS A 110 -8.26 -15.41 17.34
C LYS A 110 -7.83 -14.04 16.86
N SER A 111 -7.72 -13.10 17.81
CA SER A 111 -7.25 -11.71 17.70
C SER A 111 -6.50 -11.41 16.39
N VAL A 112 -7.02 -10.44 15.63
CA VAL A 112 -6.34 -9.85 14.46
C VAL A 112 -5.04 -9.24 14.97
N SER A 113 -3.95 -9.98 14.90
CA SER A 113 -2.62 -9.42 15.07
C SER A 113 -2.36 -8.50 13.87
N SER A 114 -1.95 -7.27 14.15
CA SER A 114 -1.50 -6.32 13.13
C SER A 114 -0.38 -6.97 12.33
N VAL A 115 -0.66 -7.27 11.08
CA VAL A 115 0.32 -7.88 10.19
C VAL A 115 1.25 -6.80 9.71
N SER A 116 2.52 -7.05 9.82
CA SER A 116 3.56 -6.17 9.30
C SER A 116 3.39 -5.98 7.81
N ILE A 117 3.61 -4.75 7.31
CA ILE A 117 3.70 -4.47 5.87
C ILE A 117 4.66 -5.45 5.15
N LYS A 118 5.69 -5.92 5.83
CA LYS A 118 6.66 -6.88 5.28
C LYS A 118 6.03 -8.22 4.92
N ASP A 119 5.06 -8.67 5.71
CA ASP A 119 4.35 -9.94 5.46
C ASP A 119 3.44 -9.84 4.23
N ASP A 120 2.97 -8.64 3.90
CA ASP A 120 2.24 -8.42 2.67
C ASP A 120 3.17 -8.36 1.45
N LEU A 121 4.32 -7.71 1.59
CA LEU A 121 5.29 -7.59 0.50
C LEU A 121 5.87 -8.94 0.06
N ILE A 122 6.04 -9.91 0.98
CA ILE A 122 6.58 -11.24 0.66
C ILE A 122 5.67 -12.04 -0.29
N ARG A 123 4.37 -11.75 -0.31
CA ARG A 123 3.37 -12.48 -1.11
C ARG A 123 3.15 -11.89 -2.50
N ARG A 124 3.87 -10.83 -2.83
CA ARG A 124 3.76 -10.21 -4.16
C ARG A 124 4.50 -11.02 -5.19
N ASP A 125 4.04 -10.92 -6.43
CA ASP A 125 4.57 -11.67 -7.59
C ASP A 125 6.05 -11.37 -7.87
N PHE A 126 6.41 -10.08 -7.91
CA PHE A 126 7.77 -9.64 -8.25
C PHE A 126 8.33 -8.69 -7.21
N SER A 127 9.66 -8.76 -6.99
CA SER A 127 10.37 -7.87 -6.07
C SER A 127 10.21 -6.38 -6.42
N ILE A 128 10.15 -6.05 -7.71
CA ILE A 128 9.91 -4.67 -8.19
C ILE A 128 8.50 -4.14 -7.86
N ASN A 129 7.56 -5.03 -7.52
CA ASN A 129 6.22 -4.71 -7.04
C ASN A 129 6.10 -4.88 -5.51
N ALA A 130 7.13 -5.44 -4.87
CA ALA A 130 7.20 -5.65 -3.42
C ALA A 130 7.89 -4.47 -2.71
N LEU A 131 7.53 -3.26 -3.12
CA LEU A 131 7.99 -2.00 -2.56
C LEU A 131 6.85 -1.30 -1.83
N ALA A 132 7.14 -0.69 -0.69
CA ALA A 132 6.22 0.17 0.01
C ALA A 132 6.92 1.45 0.46
N SER A 133 6.19 2.55 0.54
CA SER A 133 6.70 3.79 1.11
C SER A 133 5.69 4.39 2.07
N SER A 134 6.15 4.83 3.23
CA SER A 134 5.28 5.53 4.17
C SER A 134 4.78 6.83 3.57
N ILE A 135 3.49 7.11 3.79
CA ILE A 135 2.89 8.41 3.45
C ILE A 135 2.45 9.17 4.70
N LEU A 136 2.76 8.68 5.90
CA LEU A 136 2.55 9.44 7.14
C LEU A 136 3.42 10.70 7.14
N PRO A 137 2.92 11.84 7.65
CA PRO A 137 3.68 13.10 7.66
C PRO A 137 5.04 13.00 8.36
N ASP A 138 5.15 12.18 9.41
CA ASP A 138 6.35 12.10 10.25
C ASP A 138 7.50 11.32 9.59
N ASN A 139 7.20 10.47 8.61
CA ASN A 139 8.18 9.64 7.90
C ASN A 139 7.82 9.48 6.41
N PHE A 140 7.31 10.55 5.80
CA PHE A 140 6.90 10.58 4.41
C PHE A 140 8.07 10.22 3.47
N GLY A 141 7.84 9.25 2.61
CA GLY A 141 8.82 8.79 1.64
C GLY A 141 9.75 7.68 2.14
N ASP A 142 9.70 7.30 3.43
CA ASP A 142 10.52 6.20 3.93
C ASP A 142 10.20 4.91 3.18
N LEU A 143 11.21 4.37 2.49
CA LEU A 143 11.09 3.18 1.65
C LEU A 143 11.24 1.91 2.47
N ILE A 144 10.34 0.96 2.24
CA ILE A 144 10.43 -0.43 2.69
C ILE A 144 10.70 -1.30 1.47
N ASP A 145 11.93 -1.80 1.39
CA ASP A 145 12.41 -2.69 0.34
C ASP A 145 13.13 -3.88 0.99
N VAL A 146 12.42 -4.99 1.11
CA VAL A 146 12.91 -6.19 1.81
C VAL A 146 13.53 -7.20 0.83
N PHE A 147 13.25 -7.05 -0.46
CA PHE A 147 13.57 -8.05 -1.50
C PHE A 147 14.42 -7.47 -2.62
N ASP A 148 15.22 -6.44 -2.33
CA ASP A 148 16.09 -5.77 -3.32
C ASP A 148 15.33 -5.27 -4.56
N GLY A 149 14.06 -4.87 -4.39
CA GLY A 149 13.20 -4.40 -5.49
C GLY A 149 13.77 -3.20 -6.22
N MET A 150 14.34 -2.23 -5.48
CA MET A 150 15.02 -1.06 -6.07
C MET A 150 16.23 -1.46 -6.91
N LYS A 151 17.05 -2.36 -6.41
CA LYS A 151 18.23 -2.86 -7.12
C LYS A 151 17.82 -3.61 -8.40
N ASN A 152 16.80 -4.46 -8.29
CA ASN A 152 16.29 -5.21 -9.43
C ASN A 152 15.66 -4.27 -10.47
N LEU A 153 14.93 -3.26 -10.03
CA LEU A 153 14.35 -2.25 -10.90
C LEU A 153 15.42 -1.47 -11.69
N ASN A 154 16.46 -1.00 -11.02
CA ASN A 154 17.56 -0.26 -11.64
C ASN A 154 18.38 -1.10 -12.63
N ASN A 155 18.46 -2.41 -12.39
CA ASN A 155 19.20 -3.34 -13.25
C ASN A 155 18.31 -4.00 -14.34
N GLY A 156 17.03 -3.69 -14.40
CA GLY A 156 16.10 -4.31 -15.34
C GLY A 156 15.87 -5.81 -15.09
N ILE A 157 15.98 -6.24 -13.83
CA ILE A 157 15.84 -7.64 -13.43
C ILE A 157 14.44 -7.90 -12.89
N ILE A 158 13.78 -8.93 -13.39
CA ILE A 158 12.53 -9.45 -12.81
C ILE A 158 12.87 -10.66 -11.95
N ASN A 159 12.55 -10.55 -10.66
CA ASN A 159 12.80 -11.58 -9.66
C ASN A 159 11.60 -11.68 -8.72
N THR A 160 11.37 -12.86 -8.15
CA THR A 160 10.32 -13.09 -7.14
C THR A 160 10.83 -12.76 -5.73
N PRO A 161 9.98 -12.28 -4.80
CA PRO A 161 10.36 -12.06 -3.41
C PRO A 161 10.80 -13.34 -2.68
N THR A 162 10.21 -14.46 -3.07
CA THR A 162 10.49 -15.80 -2.53
C THR A 162 10.92 -16.75 -3.64
N ASP A 163 11.45 -17.92 -3.25
CA ASP A 163 11.78 -19.00 -4.19
C ASP A 163 10.53 -19.37 -5.03
N PRO A 164 10.61 -19.30 -6.38
CA PRO A 164 9.46 -19.56 -7.23
C PRO A 164 8.90 -20.99 -7.07
N ASP A 165 9.67 -21.94 -6.57
CA ASP A 165 9.21 -23.31 -6.29
C ASP A 165 8.41 -23.42 -4.97
N LYS A 166 8.25 -22.34 -4.22
CA LYS A 166 7.53 -22.27 -2.94
C LYS A 166 6.26 -21.40 -2.95
N THR A 167 5.88 -20.94 -4.13
CA THR A 167 4.72 -20.05 -4.32
C THR A 167 3.49 -20.81 -4.75
#